data_e4a8ecb4c314a09acaa9c89a00e612ad
#
_entry.id   e4a8ecb4c314a09acaa9c89a00e612ad
#
_cell.length_a   1.000
_cell.length_b   1.000
_cell.length_c   1.000
_cell.angle_alpha   90.00
_cell.angle_beta   90.00
_cell.angle_gamma   90.00
#
_symmetry.space_group_name_H-M   'P 1'
#
loop_
_entity.id
_entity.type
_entity.pdbx_description
1 polymer ?
#
loop_
_entity_poly.entity_id
_entity_poly.type
_entity_poly.pdbx_seq_one_letter_code
_entity_poly.pdbx_strand_id
1 'polypeptide(L)'
;MNRGFAIFLIVLVGGGLFGWREYEMRMRERLHHDFLQEKVIQEREKKDQIDQLKNLKDIEKTKFKVQVHHDSRPETNTYAMILDATGSFDPDRGDRIRYNWKQVSGNQIRLRPNSSSGIVSFEGTHGEYAFELTVLDNYGASTTITKIVKIEDEPNQAPIVDLEIRQGTGSN
;
A
#
# COMPACT_ATOMS: atom_id res chain seq x y z
N MET A 1 -20.29 65.15 -46.87
CA MET A 1 -20.24 63.86 -46.23
C MET A 1 -21.68 63.42 -45.93
N ASN A 2 -22.13 62.31 -46.53
CA ASN A 2 -23.56 61.93 -46.54
C ASN A 2 -23.96 61.45 -45.13
N ARG A 3 -25.01 62.10 -44.55
CA ARG A 3 -25.50 61.73 -43.16
C ARG A 3 -25.77 60.23 -43.02
N GLY A 4 -26.21 59.56 -44.07
CA GLY A 4 -26.41 58.09 -44.06
C GLY A 4 -25.13 57.26 -43.89
N PHE A 5 -24.02 57.73 -44.49
CA PHE A 5 -22.71 57.02 -44.34
C PHE A 5 -22.14 57.18 -42.94
N ALA A 6 -22.29 58.33 -42.29
CA ALA A 6 -21.87 58.51 -40.90
C ALA A 6 -22.66 57.62 -39.90
N ILE A 7 -23.98 57.48 -40.09
CA ILE A 7 -24.83 56.62 -39.29
C ILE A 7 -24.43 55.14 -39.48
N PHE A 8 -24.20 54.74 -40.74
CA PHE A 8 -23.75 53.37 -41.05
C PHE A 8 -22.42 53.01 -40.37
N LEU A 9 -21.46 53.94 -40.38
CA LEU A 9 -20.16 53.77 -39.73
C LEU A 9 -20.29 53.68 -38.20
N ILE A 10 -21.16 54.47 -37.57
CA ILE A 10 -21.41 54.38 -36.10
C ILE A 10 -22.05 53.08 -35.74
N VAL A 11 -22.99 52.57 -36.52
CA VAL A 11 -23.60 51.24 -36.26
C VAL A 11 -22.62 50.12 -36.44
N LEU A 12 -21.73 50.16 -37.43
CA LEU A 12 -20.71 49.16 -37.68
C LEU A 12 -19.65 49.11 -36.56
N VAL A 13 -19.16 50.26 -36.13
CA VAL A 13 -18.20 50.39 -35.03
C VAL A 13 -18.85 50.01 -33.69
N GLY A 14 -20.07 50.46 -33.42
CA GLY A 14 -20.80 50.11 -32.20
C GLY A 14 -21.13 48.64 -32.12
N GLY A 15 -21.58 48.04 -33.23
CA GLY A 15 -21.82 46.57 -33.30
C GLY A 15 -20.54 45.74 -33.15
N GLY A 16 -19.43 46.23 -33.74
CA GLY A 16 -18.12 45.58 -33.56
C GLY A 16 -17.61 45.63 -32.11
N LEU A 17 -17.73 46.80 -31.44
CA LEU A 17 -17.34 46.93 -30.04
C LEU A 17 -18.23 46.12 -29.11
N PHE A 18 -19.52 46.04 -29.37
CA PHE A 18 -20.45 45.20 -28.60
C PHE A 18 -20.13 43.72 -28.79
N GLY A 19 -19.92 43.24 -30.00
CA GLY A 19 -19.51 41.86 -30.28
C GLY A 19 -18.19 41.50 -29.67
N TRP A 20 -17.21 42.42 -29.69
CA TRP A 20 -15.92 42.23 -29.03
C TRP A 20 -16.06 42.08 -27.52
N ARG A 21 -16.86 42.92 -26.88
CA ARG A 21 -17.12 42.84 -25.43
C ARG A 21 -17.80 41.55 -25.02
N GLU A 22 -18.77 41.10 -25.81
CA GLU A 22 -19.46 39.82 -25.60
C GLU A 22 -18.50 38.64 -25.74
N TYR A 23 -17.63 38.68 -26.74
CA TYR A 23 -16.58 37.68 -26.94
C TYR A 23 -15.60 37.62 -25.77
N GLU A 24 -15.11 38.76 -25.30
CA GLU A 24 -14.21 38.82 -24.13
C GLU A 24 -14.86 38.26 -22.85
N MET A 25 -16.12 38.60 -22.59
CA MET A 25 -16.84 38.06 -21.43
C MET A 25 -16.93 36.54 -21.48
N ARG A 26 -17.36 35.98 -22.61
CA ARG A 26 -17.45 34.51 -22.78
C ARG A 26 -16.10 33.83 -22.69
N MET A 27 -15.04 34.46 -23.15
CA MET A 27 -13.69 33.93 -23.06
C MET A 27 -13.22 33.91 -21.59
N ARG A 28 -13.45 34.97 -20.83
CA ARG A 28 -13.13 35.03 -19.39
C ARG A 28 -13.91 33.98 -18.58
N GLU A 29 -15.17 33.78 -18.87
CA GLU A 29 -16.00 32.77 -18.23
C GLU A 29 -15.48 31.35 -18.50
N ARG A 30 -15.08 31.04 -19.74
CA ARG A 30 -14.47 29.73 -20.08
C ARG A 30 -13.16 29.54 -19.35
N LEU A 31 -12.25 30.51 -19.40
CA LEU A 31 -10.97 30.43 -18.70
C LEU A 31 -11.13 30.24 -17.18
N HIS A 32 -12.11 30.95 -16.59
CA HIS A 32 -12.43 30.80 -15.18
C HIS A 32 -13.01 29.43 -14.87
N HIS A 33 -13.89 28.92 -15.71
CA HIS A 33 -14.44 27.57 -15.58
C HIS A 33 -13.34 26.48 -15.68
N ASP A 34 -12.48 26.56 -16.68
CA ASP A 34 -11.38 25.64 -16.90
C ASP A 34 -10.40 25.67 -15.71
N PHE A 35 -10.07 26.85 -15.19
CA PHE A 35 -9.24 26.99 -14.01
C PHE A 35 -9.86 26.35 -12.75
N LEU A 36 -11.17 26.49 -12.55
CA LEU A 36 -11.86 25.85 -11.45
C LEU A 36 -11.88 24.32 -11.60
N GLN A 37 -12.10 23.81 -12.81
CA GLN A 37 -12.05 22.37 -13.09
C GLN A 37 -10.65 21.80 -12.82
N GLU A 38 -9.61 22.48 -13.24
CA GLU A 38 -8.23 22.08 -12.99
C GLU A 38 -7.91 22.02 -11.49
N LYS A 39 -8.35 23.01 -10.72
CA LYS A 39 -8.22 23.00 -9.25
C LYS A 39 -8.92 21.79 -8.60
N VAL A 40 -10.15 21.51 -9.03
CA VAL A 40 -10.92 20.35 -8.50
C VAL A 40 -10.21 19.04 -8.83
N ILE A 41 -9.64 18.91 -10.03
CA ILE A 41 -8.86 17.72 -10.41
C ILE A 41 -7.62 17.58 -9.52
N GLN A 42 -6.85 18.65 -9.34
CA GLN A 42 -5.66 18.64 -8.48
C GLN A 42 -5.98 18.30 -7.02
N GLU A 43 -7.10 18.81 -6.49
CA GLU A 43 -7.52 18.48 -5.12
C GLU A 43 -7.93 17.03 -4.98
N ARG A 44 -8.59 16.43 -5.99
CA ARG A 44 -8.92 15.00 -6.02
C ARG A 44 -7.66 14.13 -6.06
N GLU A 45 -6.73 14.44 -6.96
CA GLU A 45 -5.47 13.71 -7.07
C GLU A 45 -4.68 13.74 -5.75
N LYS A 46 -4.59 14.90 -5.10
CA LYS A 46 -3.95 15.02 -3.77
C LYS A 46 -4.66 14.18 -2.71
N LYS A 47 -5.98 14.17 -2.71
CA LYS A 47 -6.76 13.36 -1.78
C LYS A 47 -6.51 11.88 -1.99
N ASP A 48 -6.55 11.43 -3.24
CA ASP A 48 -6.30 10.03 -3.60
C ASP A 48 -4.89 9.58 -3.20
N GLN A 49 -3.87 10.43 -3.39
CA GLN A 49 -2.51 10.16 -2.92
C GLN A 49 -2.43 10.04 -1.39
N ILE A 50 -3.11 10.92 -0.65
CA ILE A 50 -3.15 10.87 0.81
C ILE A 50 -3.83 9.59 1.29
N ASP A 51 -4.94 9.20 0.66
CA ASP A 51 -5.67 8.00 1.04
C ASP A 51 -4.87 6.72 0.71
N GLN A 52 -4.15 6.69 -0.42
CA GLN A 52 -3.20 5.62 -0.73
C GLN A 52 -2.07 5.52 0.31
N LEU A 53 -1.47 6.65 0.70
CA LEU A 53 -0.43 6.67 1.73
C LEU A 53 -0.93 6.21 3.10
N LYS A 54 -2.16 6.56 3.47
CA LYS A 54 -2.79 6.07 4.70
C LYS A 54 -2.98 4.56 4.65
N ASN A 55 -3.54 4.05 3.56
CA ASN A 55 -3.75 2.61 3.37
C ASN A 55 -2.43 1.83 3.46
N LEU A 56 -1.36 2.32 2.82
CA LEU A 56 -0.03 1.71 2.91
C LEU A 56 0.50 1.70 4.35
N LYS A 57 0.34 2.80 5.10
CA LYS A 57 0.75 2.86 6.51
C LYS A 57 -0.06 1.92 7.40
N ASP A 58 -1.35 1.79 7.15
CA ASP A 58 -2.21 0.91 7.93
C ASP A 58 -1.91 -0.57 7.64
N ILE A 59 -1.63 -0.93 6.38
CA ILE A 59 -1.14 -2.26 6.01
C ILE A 59 0.19 -2.54 6.72
N GLU A 60 1.14 -1.60 6.70
CA GLU A 60 2.44 -1.77 7.37
C GLU A 60 2.30 -1.99 8.89
N LYS A 61 1.36 -1.29 9.56
CA LYS A 61 1.07 -1.49 10.99
C LYS A 61 0.45 -2.85 11.30
N THR A 62 -0.27 -3.44 10.35
CA THR A 62 -0.93 -4.74 10.55
C THR A 62 -0.01 -5.92 10.27
N LYS A 63 1.19 -5.68 9.72
CA LYS A 63 2.18 -6.74 9.50
C LYS A 63 2.72 -7.26 10.82
N PHE A 64 2.68 -8.58 10.98
CA PHE A 64 3.37 -9.25 12.07
C PHE A 64 4.86 -9.36 11.71
N LYS A 65 5.72 -8.61 12.41
CA LYS A 65 7.17 -8.60 12.17
C LYS A 65 7.83 -9.60 13.11
N VAL A 66 8.60 -10.50 12.52
CA VAL A 66 9.41 -11.48 13.24
C VAL A 66 10.84 -10.98 13.25
N GLN A 67 11.33 -10.59 14.42
CA GLN A 67 12.76 -10.31 14.61
C GLN A 67 13.53 -11.60 14.71
N VAL A 68 14.48 -11.78 13.81
CA VAL A 68 15.43 -12.90 13.86
C VAL A 68 16.61 -12.50 14.73
N HIS A 69 17.02 -13.37 15.63
CA HIS A 69 18.20 -13.17 16.45
C HIS A 69 19.42 -13.81 15.80
N HIS A 70 20.58 -13.15 15.95
CA HIS A 70 21.84 -13.71 15.49
C HIS A 70 22.17 -15.01 16.23
N ASP A 71 22.24 -16.14 15.52
CA ASP A 71 22.48 -17.47 16.08
C ASP A 71 23.89 -18.00 15.83
N SER A 72 24.76 -17.20 15.21
CA SER A 72 26.13 -17.56 14.82
C SER A 72 26.22 -18.74 13.84
N ARG A 73 25.15 -19.02 13.10
CA ARG A 73 25.05 -20.08 12.11
C ARG A 73 24.62 -19.53 10.76
N PRO A 74 25.56 -19.23 9.86
CA PRO A 74 25.24 -18.63 8.56
C PRO A 74 24.38 -19.55 7.66
N GLU A 75 24.27 -20.84 8.01
CA GLU A 75 23.44 -21.81 7.30
C GLU A 75 21.96 -21.77 7.74
N THR A 76 21.61 -21.15 8.87
CA THR A 76 20.23 -21.00 9.32
C THR A 76 19.53 -19.93 8.48
N ASN A 77 18.64 -20.35 7.60
CA ASN A 77 17.93 -19.45 6.69
C ASN A 77 16.42 -19.67 6.68
N THR A 78 15.90 -20.57 7.53
CA THR A 78 14.48 -20.86 7.65
C THR A 78 14.00 -20.75 9.08
N TYR A 79 12.80 -20.19 9.26
CA TYR A 79 12.20 -19.90 10.55
C TYR A 79 10.79 -20.49 10.60
N ALA A 80 10.51 -21.22 11.68
CA ALA A 80 9.21 -21.84 11.89
C ALA A 80 8.18 -20.81 12.38
N MET A 81 7.04 -20.72 11.70
CA MET A 81 5.94 -19.84 12.02
C MET A 81 4.68 -20.63 12.31
N ILE A 82 3.86 -20.12 13.24
CA ILE A 82 2.56 -20.67 13.59
C ILE A 82 1.49 -19.61 13.31
N LEU A 83 0.42 -20.01 12.62
CA LEU A 83 -0.79 -19.23 12.43
C LEU A 83 -1.90 -19.93 13.22
N ASP A 84 -2.44 -19.26 14.22
CA ASP A 84 -3.44 -19.80 15.12
C ASP A 84 -4.76 -19.02 14.97
N ALA A 85 -5.80 -19.71 14.54
CA ALA A 85 -7.15 -19.21 14.39
C ALA A 85 -8.15 -19.87 15.34
N THR A 86 -7.69 -20.62 16.35
CA THR A 86 -8.58 -21.34 17.28
C THR A 86 -9.44 -20.44 18.15
N GLY A 87 -9.08 -19.15 18.25
CA GLY A 87 -9.92 -18.14 18.88
C GLY A 87 -11.14 -17.71 18.06
N SER A 88 -11.29 -18.21 16.82
CA SER A 88 -12.49 -17.92 16.02
C SER A 88 -13.69 -18.71 16.56
N PHE A 89 -14.85 -18.08 16.56
CA PHE A 89 -16.10 -18.70 17.00
C PHE A 89 -17.28 -18.18 16.18
N ASP A 90 -18.36 -18.94 16.15
CA ASP A 90 -19.64 -18.52 15.62
C ASP A 90 -20.51 -17.97 16.75
N PRO A 91 -21.11 -16.77 16.61
CA PRO A 91 -22.02 -16.23 17.62
C PRO A 91 -23.29 -17.05 17.77
N ASP A 92 -23.70 -17.83 16.76
CA ASP A 92 -24.89 -18.66 16.81
C ASP A 92 -24.62 -19.96 17.60
N ARG A 93 -25.43 -20.17 18.62
CA ARG A 93 -25.22 -21.25 19.58
C ARG A 93 -25.37 -22.63 18.93
N GLY A 94 -24.29 -23.39 18.93
CA GLY A 94 -24.28 -24.78 18.44
C GLY A 94 -23.73 -24.94 17.04
N ASP A 95 -23.42 -23.83 16.36
CA ASP A 95 -22.82 -23.89 15.04
C ASP A 95 -21.34 -24.28 15.10
N ARG A 96 -20.92 -24.94 14.03
CA ARG A 96 -19.55 -25.41 13.87
C ARG A 96 -18.87 -24.63 12.77
N ILE A 97 -17.63 -24.22 13.03
CA ILE A 97 -16.82 -23.50 12.05
C ILE A 97 -15.80 -24.42 11.38
N ARG A 98 -15.43 -24.06 10.16
CA ARG A 98 -14.36 -24.70 9.36
C ARG A 98 -13.41 -23.64 8.88
N TYR A 99 -12.14 -23.98 8.80
CA TYR A 99 -11.05 -23.08 8.40
C TYR A 99 -10.62 -23.41 6.98
N ASN A 100 -10.22 -22.38 6.26
CA ASN A 100 -9.55 -22.52 4.96
C ASN A 100 -8.46 -21.47 4.84
N TRP A 101 -7.22 -21.93 4.88
CA TRP A 101 -6.03 -21.11 4.72
C TRP A 101 -5.54 -21.12 3.29
N LYS A 102 -5.18 -19.97 2.78
CA LYS A 102 -4.60 -19.79 1.45
C LYS A 102 -3.43 -18.82 1.54
N GLN A 103 -2.27 -19.22 1.03
CA GLN A 103 -1.18 -18.28 0.79
C GLN A 103 -1.53 -17.42 -0.43
N VAL A 104 -1.49 -16.08 -0.28
CA VAL A 104 -1.82 -15.14 -1.36
C VAL A 104 -0.61 -14.38 -1.89
N SER A 105 0.50 -14.31 -1.12
CA SER A 105 1.77 -13.79 -1.61
C SER A 105 2.97 -14.33 -0.83
N GLY A 106 4.17 -14.05 -1.33
CA GLY A 106 5.45 -14.51 -0.78
C GLY A 106 5.98 -15.78 -1.44
N ASN A 107 7.18 -16.18 -1.03
CA ASN A 107 7.79 -17.44 -1.48
C ASN A 107 6.86 -18.61 -1.14
N GLN A 108 6.70 -19.55 -2.08
CA GLN A 108 5.80 -20.67 -1.90
C GLN A 108 6.24 -21.54 -0.70
N ILE A 109 5.29 -21.77 0.21
CA ILE A 109 5.51 -22.61 1.41
C ILE A 109 4.42 -23.68 1.51
N ARG A 110 4.64 -24.65 2.40
CA ARG A 110 3.67 -25.70 2.70
C ARG A 110 3.13 -25.50 4.11
N LEU A 111 1.80 -25.34 4.22
CA LEU A 111 1.10 -25.32 5.50
C LEU A 111 0.97 -26.74 6.08
N ARG A 112 1.27 -26.89 7.36
CA ARG A 112 1.15 -28.15 8.10
C ARG A 112 0.21 -27.95 9.31
N PRO A 113 -0.62 -28.95 9.67
CA PRO A 113 -0.78 -30.25 9.01
C PRO A 113 -1.48 -30.16 7.65
N ASN A 114 -2.40 -29.22 7.45
CA ASN A 114 -3.13 -28.93 6.20
C ASN A 114 -3.82 -27.55 6.29
N SER A 115 -4.32 -27.04 5.17
CA SER A 115 -4.95 -25.72 5.09
C SER A 115 -6.35 -25.60 5.75
N SER A 116 -6.91 -26.69 6.28
CA SER A 116 -8.22 -26.72 6.94
C SER A 116 -8.14 -26.81 8.46
N SER A 117 -6.94 -26.80 9.03
CA SER A 117 -6.73 -26.83 10.48
C SER A 117 -6.88 -25.44 11.10
N GLY A 118 -7.41 -25.37 12.34
CA GLY A 118 -7.47 -24.11 13.11
C GLY A 118 -6.08 -23.54 13.44
N ILE A 119 -5.09 -24.44 13.61
CA ILE A 119 -3.68 -24.08 13.77
C ILE A 119 -2.91 -24.65 12.59
N VAL A 120 -2.10 -23.82 11.93
CA VAL A 120 -1.19 -24.24 10.87
C VAL A 120 0.21 -23.68 11.13
N SER A 121 1.23 -24.39 10.66
CA SER A 121 2.61 -23.94 10.71
C SER A 121 3.24 -23.97 9.33
N PHE A 122 4.27 -23.16 9.14
CA PHE A 122 5.11 -23.18 7.96
C PHE A 122 6.57 -22.84 8.33
N GLU A 123 7.48 -23.21 7.47
CA GLU A 123 8.87 -22.78 7.52
C GLU A 123 9.08 -21.79 6.37
N GLY A 124 9.58 -20.59 6.69
CA GLY A 124 9.83 -19.53 5.72
C GLY A 124 11.23 -18.95 5.87
N THR A 125 11.81 -18.51 4.75
CA THR A 125 13.03 -17.70 4.72
C THR A 125 12.69 -16.23 5.03
N HIS A 126 13.69 -15.36 5.13
CA HIS A 126 13.44 -13.90 5.18
C HIS A 126 12.54 -13.46 4.01
N GLY A 127 11.67 -12.50 4.27
CA GLY A 127 10.70 -12.01 3.29
C GLY A 127 9.31 -11.79 3.86
N GLU A 128 8.38 -11.42 2.99
CA GLU A 128 6.99 -11.20 3.35
C GLU A 128 6.11 -12.32 2.81
N TYR A 129 5.20 -12.79 3.65
CA TYR A 129 4.22 -13.82 3.34
C TYR A 129 2.84 -13.31 3.70
N ALA A 130 1.89 -13.38 2.77
CA ALA A 130 0.50 -13.04 3.07
C ALA A 130 -0.37 -14.29 3.02
N PHE A 131 -1.22 -14.41 4.03
CA PHE A 131 -2.17 -15.51 4.20
C PHE A 131 -3.59 -14.97 4.30
N GLU A 132 -4.48 -15.57 3.56
CA GLU A 132 -5.91 -15.39 3.64
C GLU A 132 -6.49 -16.54 4.46
N LEU A 133 -7.24 -16.22 5.50
CA LEU A 133 -8.03 -17.16 6.27
C LEU A 133 -9.50 -16.90 6.00
N THR A 134 -10.21 -17.92 5.53
CA THR A 134 -11.67 -17.94 5.46
C THR A 134 -12.19 -18.89 6.53
N VAL A 135 -13.08 -18.38 7.38
CA VAL A 135 -13.83 -19.17 8.37
C VAL A 135 -15.26 -19.29 7.87
N LEU A 136 -15.76 -20.51 7.77
CA LEU A 136 -17.12 -20.83 7.31
C LEU A 136 -17.90 -21.52 8.43
N ASP A 137 -19.19 -21.21 8.55
CA ASP A 137 -20.13 -21.96 9.39
C ASP A 137 -20.71 -23.18 8.64
N ASN A 138 -21.66 -23.85 9.27
CA ASN A 138 -22.39 -25.00 8.67
C ASN A 138 -23.59 -24.58 7.81
N TYR A 139 -23.96 -23.30 7.75
CA TYR A 139 -25.00 -22.74 6.89
C TYR A 139 -24.46 -22.09 5.62
N GLY A 140 -23.14 -21.91 5.53
CA GLY A 140 -22.45 -21.35 4.35
C GLY A 140 -22.14 -19.85 4.48
N ALA A 141 -22.42 -19.21 5.64
CA ALA A 141 -21.90 -17.89 5.90
C ALA A 141 -20.39 -17.95 6.16
N SER A 142 -19.66 -16.92 5.79
CA SER A 142 -18.21 -16.91 5.91
C SER A 142 -17.64 -15.52 6.15
N THR A 143 -16.52 -15.50 6.87
CA THR A 143 -15.71 -14.30 7.08
C THR A 143 -14.28 -14.57 6.61
N THR A 144 -13.71 -13.62 5.88
CA THR A 144 -12.35 -13.73 5.35
C THR A 144 -11.48 -12.58 5.85
N ILE A 145 -10.27 -12.91 6.32
CA ILE A 145 -9.26 -11.92 6.71
C ILE A 145 -7.93 -12.22 6.02
N THR A 146 -7.13 -11.20 5.81
CA THR A 146 -5.75 -11.35 5.32
C THR A 146 -4.77 -10.85 6.38
N LYS A 147 -3.71 -11.62 6.61
CA LYS A 147 -2.61 -11.26 7.50
C LYS A 147 -1.27 -11.39 6.79
N ILE A 148 -0.36 -10.48 7.10
CA ILE A 148 0.99 -10.45 6.54
C ILE A 148 1.99 -10.76 7.66
N VAL A 149 2.88 -11.70 7.39
CA VAL A 149 4.03 -12.05 8.24
C VAL A 149 5.28 -11.58 7.51
N LYS A 150 6.09 -10.75 8.16
CA LYS A 150 7.40 -10.34 7.67
C LYS A 150 8.47 -10.98 8.54
N ILE A 151 9.27 -11.86 7.95
CA ILE A 151 10.47 -12.43 8.57
C ILE A 151 11.64 -11.53 8.18
N GLU A 152 12.27 -10.88 9.15
CA GLU A 152 13.41 -9.99 8.92
C GLU A 152 14.69 -10.81 8.74
N ASP A 153 15.69 -10.19 8.11
CA ASP A 153 17.02 -10.79 7.98
C ASP A 153 17.69 -10.92 9.35
N GLU A 154 18.56 -11.93 9.47
CA GLU A 154 19.42 -12.07 10.65
C GLU A 154 20.39 -10.88 10.71
N PRO A 155 20.43 -10.15 11.86
CA PRO A 155 21.36 -9.04 12.02
C PRO A 155 22.80 -9.55 12.06
N ASN A 156 23.68 -9.00 11.25
CA ASN A 156 25.10 -9.29 11.24
C ASN A 156 25.92 -8.00 11.40
N GLN A 157 26.95 -8.05 12.20
CA GLN A 157 27.89 -6.94 12.41
C GLN A 157 29.25 -7.32 11.83
N ALA A 158 29.89 -6.36 11.16
CA ALA A 158 31.25 -6.53 10.66
C ALA A 158 32.23 -6.71 11.82
N PRO A 159 33.29 -7.57 11.68
CA PRO A 159 34.29 -7.72 12.71
C PRO A 159 35.08 -6.42 12.91
N ILE A 160 35.45 -6.18 14.17
CA ILE A 160 36.33 -5.08 14.54
C ILE A 160 37.78 -5.59 14.46
N VAL A 161 38.64 -4.87 13.72
CA VAL A 161 40.05 -5.20 13.61
C VAL A 161 40.82 -4.36 14.64
N ASP A 162 41.51 -5.04 15.55
CA ASP A 162 42.50 -4.44 16.45
C ASP A 162 43.88 -5.02 16.06
N LEU A 163 44.80 -4.16 15.62
CA LEU A 163 46.14 -4.56 15.19
C LEU A 163 47.20 -3.78 15.99
N GLU A 164 47.93 -4.48 16.81
CA GLU A 164 49.09 -3.95 17.51
C GLU A 164 50.39 -4.41 16.84
N ILE A 165 51.28 -3.48 16.53
CA ILE A 165 52.60 -3.78 15.96
C ILE A 165 53.64 -3.67 17.08
N ARG A 166 54.35 -4.74 17.35
CA ARG A 166 55.43 -4.80 18.36
C ARG A 166 56.75 -5.21 17.67
N GLN A 167 57.88 -4.64 18.14
CA GLN A 167 59.17 -5.11 17.69
C GLN A 167 59.44 -6.49 18.25
N GLY A 168 59.76 -7.43 17.38
CA GLY A 168 60.20 -8.78 17.82
C GLY A 168 61.61 -8.69 18.37
N THR A 169 61.86 -9.37 19.49
CA THR A 169 63.25 -9.61 19.99
C THR A 169 63.84 -10.74 19.12
N GLY A 170 64.73 -10.34 18.17
CA GLY A 170 65.50 -11.31 17.42
C GLY A 170 66.35 -12.18 18.38
N SER A 171 66.15 -13.47 18.35
CA SER A 171 67.10 -14.41 18.94
C SER A 171 68.31 -14.48 17.99
N ASN A 172 69.49 -14.03 18.48
CA ASN A 172 70.76 -14.30 17.90
C ASN A 172 71.09 -15.79 17.99
#